data_5c7198cec0e5073a862a410c28a1d189
#
_entry.id   5c7198cec0e5073a862a410c28a1d189
#
_cell.length_a   1.000
_cell.length_b   1.000
_cell.length_c   1.000
_cell.angle_alpha   90.00
_cell.angle_beta   90.00
_cell.angle_gamma   90.00
#
_symmetry.space_group_name_H-M   'P 1'
#
loop_
_entity.id
_entity.type
_entity.pdbx_description
1 polymer ?
#
loop_
_entity_poly.entity_id
_entity_poly.type
_entity_poly.pdbx_seq_one_letter_code
_entity_poly.pdbx_strand_id
1 'polypeptide(L)'
;MKKLCSLLLCICSLLLCACGVQIQLQTLEPAQTNLRRGSLLRVYALQYNDASRRLSRKLNEYFRDSGFFKLGGTGATLYIEQAYESTDIYTNHTCSSSEECTCSSTVETTVSATVYLAYKGRILYHRSLSDTSYSGFANYDYLAREIVNDLVPHTVTYSVRIKPQRGNDILEQAAESCRRGDWSGGKSLAKASLQSHPNDPEAYYLLGIIARHHGQYRASNDYFSRAAAIKPSTRYTRAIEDNAVIREKENLARAQLNG
;
A
#
# COMPACT_ATOMS: atom_id res chain seq x y z
N MET A 1 -31.02 31.89 19.79
CA MET A 1 -30.63 30.52 19.39
C MET A 1 -30.41 30.34 17.88
N LYS A 2 -31.27 30.83 16.96
CA LYS A 2 -31.09 30.67 15.51
C LYS A 2 -29.81 31.30 14.93
N LYS A 3 -29.31 32.43 15.46
CA LYS A 3 -28.05 33.05 15.02
C LYS A 3 -26.79 32.31 15.44
N LEU A 4 -26.83 31.58 16.58
CA LEU A 4 -25.71 30.77 17.07
C LEU A 4 -25.55 29.50 16.23
N CYS A 5 -26.65 28.83 15.84
CA CYS A 5 -26.62 27.66 14.94
C CYS A 5 -26.08 28.01 13.55
N SER A 6 -26.45 29.19 13.00
CA SER A 6 -25.93 29.63 11.69
C SER A 6 -24.44 29.92 11.73
N LEU A 7 -23.92 30.47 12.84
CA LEU A 7 -22.49 30.71 13.01
C LEU A 7 -21.70 29.39 13.16
N LEU A 8 -22.24 28.41 13.90
CA LEU A 8 -21.61 27.07 14.04
C LEU A 8 -21.59 26.31 12.70
N LEU A 9 -22.66 26.38 11.90
CA LEU A 9 -22.68 25.77 10.56
C LEU A 9 -21.65 26.43 9.61
N CYS A 10 -21.47 27.76 9.67
CA CYS A 10 -20.44 28.46 8.90
C CYS A 10 -19.03 28.07 9.35
N ILE A 11 -18.78 27.87 10.65
CA ILE A 11 -17.47 27.46 11.17
C ILE A 11 -17.18 26.00 10.77
N CYS A 12 -18.16 25.10 10.82
CA CYS A 12 -18.00 23.73 10.33
C CYS A 12 -17.74 23.67 8.82
N SER A 13 -18.39 24.48 8.01
CA SER A 13 -18.13 24.55 6.56
C SER A 13 -16.75 25.14 6.23
N LEU A 14 -16.23 26.06 7.05
CA LEU A 14 -14.89 26.61 6.91
C LEU A 14 -13.78 25.63 7.33
N LEU A 15 -14.06 24.72 8.27
CA LEU A 15 -13.12 23.67 8.69
C LEU A 15 -13.04 22.50 7.68
N LEU A 16 -14.09 22.27 6.88
CA LEU A 16 -14.10 21.25 5.84
C LEU A 16 -13.33 21.66 4.57
N CYS A 17 -13.05 22.97 4.35
CA CYS A 17 -12.28 23.46 3.21
C CYS A 17 -10.75 23.27 3.33
N ALA A 18 -10.22 22.72 4.43
CA ALA A 18 -8.78 22.49 4.59
C ALA A 18 -8.33 21.08 4.15
N CYS A 19 -9.24 20.24 3.67
CA CYS A 19 -8.94 18.88 3.19
C CYS A 19 -8.56 18.91 1.71
N GLY A 20 -7.26 19.03 1.40
CA GLY A 20 -6.77 18.91 0.02
C GLY A 20 -7.20 17.60 -0.66
N VAL A 21 -7.12 17.56 -1.98
CA VAL A 21 -7.51 16.39 -2.80
C VAL A 21 -6.47 15.28 -2.65
N GLN A 22 -6.93 14.09 -2.32
CA GLN A 22 -6.09 12.89 -2.21
C GLN A 22 -6.11 12.12 -3.53
N ILE A 23 -4.93 11.91 -4.11
CA ILE A 23 -4.72 11.18 -5.36
C ILE A 23 -4.05 9.85 -5.04
N GLN A 24 -4.55 8.76 -5.59
CA GLN A 24 -3.92 7.44 -5.50
C GLN A 24 -2.97 7.23 -6.68
N LEU A 25 -1.79 6.74 -6.37
CA LEU A 25 -0.74 6.39 -7.32
C LEU A 25 -0.38 4.92 -7.15
N GLN A 26 0.03 4.32 -8.24
CA GLN A 26 0.52 2.95 -8.24
C GLN A 26 2.00 2.93 -8.61
N THR A 27 2.75 2.04 -7.98
CA THR A 27 4.13 1.73 -8.32
C THR A 27 4.34 0.22 -8.26
N LEU A 28 5.34 -0.25 -9.00
CA LEU A 28 5.68 -1.66 -9.03
C LEU A 28 6.82 -1.92 -8.04
N GLU A 29 6.57 -2.76 -7.04
CA GLU A 29 7.57 -3.21 -6.06
C GLU A 29 8.22 -4.51 -6.56
N PRO A 30 9.55 -4.65 -6.45
CA PRO A 30 10.25 -5.88 -6.81
C PRO A 30 10.05 -6.95 -5.73
N ALA A 31 10.18 -8.20 -6.11
CA ALA A 31 10.35 -9.30 -5.15
C ALA A 31 11.65 -9.13 -4.35
N GLN A 32 11.65 -9.58 -3.10
CA GLN A 32 12.83 -9.54 -2.22
C GLN A 32 13.92 -10.55 -2.64
N THR A 33 13.64 -11.39 -3.64
CA THR A 33 14.59 -12.39 -4.16
C THR A 33 14.91 -12.13 -5.62
N ASN A 34 16.07 -12.60 -6.08
CA ASN A 34 16.49 -12.50 -7.48
C ASN A 34 15.92 -13.63 -8.37
N LEU A 35 14.87 -14.31 -7.92
CA LEU A 35 14.18 -15.29 -8.76
C LEU A 35 13.41 -14.57 -9.87
N ARG A 36 13.36 -15.21 -11.03
CA ARG A 36 12.73 -14.64 -12.23
C ARG A 36 11.40 -15.32 -12.53
N ARG A 37 10.60 -14.67 -13.33
CA ARG A 37 9.35 -15.24 -13.83
C ARG A 37 9.61 -16.60 -14.50
N GLY A 38 8.75 -17.58 -14.19
CA GLY A 38 8.88 -18.94 -14.72
C GLY A 38 9.84 -19.85 -13.94
N SER A 39 10.52 -19.32 -12.89
CA SER A 39 11.30 -20.17 -11.98
C SER A 39 10.39 -21.24 -11.34
N LEU A 40 10.94 -22.45 -11.17
CA LEU A 40 10.22 -23.53 -10.48
C LEU A 40 10.19 -23.26 -8.98
N LEU A 41 9.01 -23.37 -8.37
CA LEU A 41 8.79 -23.19 -6.94
C LEU A 41 7.99 -24.37 -6.37
N ARG A 42 8.41 -24.87 -5.23
CA ARG A 42 7.66 -25.83 -4.42
C ARG A 42 7.41 -25.28 -3.02
N VAL A 43 6.19 -25.40 -2.52
CA VAL A 43 5.86 -25.13 -1.12
C VAL A 43 5.92 -26.43 -0.33
N TYR A 44 6.66 -26.43 0.77
CA TYR A 44 6.86 -27.61 1.60
C TYR A 44 6.75 -27.27 3.09
N ALA A 45 5.91 -27.98 3.83
CA ALA A 45 5.77 -27.83 5.27
C ALA A 45 6.70 -28.82 6.00
N LEU A 46 7.57 -28.32 6.87
CA LEU A 46 8.44 -29.15 7.70
C LEU A 46 7.67 -29.83 8.84
N GLN A 47 6.66 -29.12 9.36
CA GLN A 47 5.75 -29.65 10.38
C GLN A 47 4.38 -29.91 9.75
N TYR A 48 3.89 -31.14 9.89
CA TYR A 48 2.60 -31.51 9.33
C TYR A 48 1.48 -31.35 10.37
N ASN A 49 0.94 -30.14 10.44
CA ASN A 49 -0.22 -29.78 11.26
C ASN A 49 -1.28 -29.06 10.42
N ASP A 50 -2.46 -28.80 11.00
CA ASP A 50 -3.57 -28.16 10.29
C ASP A 50 -3.25 -26.75 9.82
N ALA A 51 -2.54 -25.96 10.65
CA ALA A 51 -2.12 -24.61 10.30
C ALA A 51 -1.17 -24.62 9.09
N SER A 52 -0.16 -25.50 9.09
CA SER A 52 0.77 -25.65 7.96
C SER A 52 0.08 -26.09 6.68
N ARG A 53 -0.91 -27.00 6.77
CA ARG A 53 -1.69 -27.46 5.62
C ARG A 53 -2.54 -26.32 5.03
N ARG A 54 -3.22 -25.55 5.89
CA ARG A 54 -4.05 -24.40 5.47
C ARG A 54 -3.18 -23.34 4.82
N LEU A 55 -2.06 -22.97 5.44
CA LEU A 55 -1.13 -21.99 4.89
C LEU A 55 -0.52 -22.46 3.56
N SER A 56 -0.06 -23.72 3.48
CA SER A 56 0.50 -24.29 2.24
C SER A 56 -0.50 -24.24 1.08
N ARG A 57 -1.78 -24.57 1.33
CA ARG A 57 -2.83 -24.50 0.32
C ARG A 57 -3.01 -23.05 -0.17
N LYS A 58 -3.08 -22.06 0.75
CA LYS A 58 -3.23 -20.65 0.40
C LYS A 58 -2.02 -20.11 -0.35
N LEU A 59 -0.80 -20.46 0.04
CA LEU A 59 0.41 -20.09 -0.69
C LEU A 59 0.42 -20.64 -2.12
N ASN A 60 0.06 -21.91 -2.31
CA ASN A 60 -0.02 -22.51 -3.66
C ASN A 60 -1.10 -21.85 -4.52
N GLU A 61 -2.23 -21.45 -3.93
CA GLU A 61 -3.30 -20.72 -4.60
C GLU A 61 -2.78 -19.36 -5.08
N TYR A 62 -2.25 -18.51 -4.19
CA TYR A 62 -1.73 -17.18 -4.52
C TYR A 62 -0.54 -17.21 -5.50
N PHE A 63 0.41 -18.15 -5.35
CA PHE A 63 1.50 -18.29 -6.32
C PHE A 63 1.00 -18.69 -7.71
N ARG A 64 -0.02 -19.54 -7.80
CA ARG A 64 -0.64 -19.91 -9.06
C ARG A 64 -1.31 -18.71 -9.72
N ASP A 65 -2.08 -17.95 -8.94
CA ASP A 65 -2.82 -16.78 -9.42
C ASP A 65 -1.89 -15.66 -9.87
N SER A 66 -0.71 -15.52 -9.23
CA SER A 66 0.31 -14.56 -9.64
C SER A 66 0.90 -14.84 -11.02
N GLY A 67 0.92 -16.11 -11.45
CA GLY A 67 1.55 -16.54 -12.70
C GLY A 67 3.05 -16.25 -12.80
N PHE A 68 3.70 -15.91 -11.68
CA PHE A 68 5.12 -15.59 -11.64
C PHE A 68 6.00 -16.86 -11.57
N PHE A 69 5.65 -17.80 -10.71
CA PHE A 69 6.32 -19.08 -10.57
C PHE A 69 5.59 -20.21 -11.30
N LYS A 70 6.34 -21.21 -11.74
CA LYS A 70 5.80 -22.50 -12.13
C LYS A 70 5.83 -23.43 -10.91
N LEU A 71 4.65 -23.85 -10.42
CA LEU A 71 4.58 -24.69 -9.23
C LEU A 71 4.98 -26.13 -9.52
N GLY A 72 5.84 -26.69 -8.65
CA GLY A 72 6.34 -28.07 -8.72
C GLY A 72 7.77 -28.19 -9.24
N GLY A 73 8.23 -29.44 -9.42
CA GLY A 73 9.57 -29.75 -9.93
C GLY A 73 10.70 -29.49 -8.93
N THR A 74 11.94 -29.55 -9.46
CA THR A 74 13.18 -29.27 -8.72
C THR A 74 13.63 -27.84 -8.98
N GLY A 75 13.43 -26.95 -8.02
CA GLY A 75 13.77 -25.52 -8.13
C GLY A 75 13.94 -24.90 -6.75
N ALA A 76 13.45 -23.68 -6.60
CA ALA A 76 13.34 -23.06 -5.29
C ALA A 76 12.30 -23.80 -4.44
N THR A 77 12.54 -23.90 -3.14
CA THR A 77 11.57 -24.47 -2.20
C THR A 77 11.29 -23.46 -1.09
N LEU A 78 10.03 -23.07 -0.97
CA LEU A 78 9.53 -22.31 0.16
C LEU A 78 9.14 -23.31 1.26
N TYR A 79 9.88 -23.30 2.33
CA TYR A 79 9.62 -24.11 3.51
C TYR A 79 8.74 -23.34 4.47
N ILE A 80 7.68 -23.97 4.94
CA ILE A 80 6.94 -23.54 6.13
C ILE A 80 7.62 -24.26 7.30
N GLU A 81 8.47 -23.52 8.03
CA GLU A 81 9.22 -24.07 9.16
C GLU A 81 8.29 -24.36 10.32
N GLN A 82 7.44 -23.39 10.65
CA GLN A 82 6.43 -23.48 11.68
C GLN A 82 5.17 -22.74 11.24
N ALA A 83 4.02 -23.25 11.62
CA ALA A 83 2.76 -22.53 11.56
C ALA A 83 1.88 -22.94 12.74
N TYR A 84 1.31 -21.96 13.42
CA TYR A 84 0.46 -22.12 14.60
C TYR A 84 -0.83 -21.36 14.45
N GLU A 85 -1.87 -21.89 15.06
CA GLU A 85 -3.14 -21.23 15.27
C GLU A 85 -3.48 -21.35 16.76
N SER A 86 -3.75 -20.23 17.43
CA SER A 86 -4.26 -20.20 18.79
C SER A 86 -5.56 -19.41 18.81
N THR A 87 -6.50 -19.85 19.66
CA THR A 87 -7.76 -19.18 19.87
C THR A 87 -7.96 -18.94 21.36
N ASP A 88 -8.08 -17.67 21.74
CA ASP A 88 -8.35 -17.24 23.10
C ASP A 88 -9.76 -16.66 23.18
N ILE A 89 -10.50 -17.01 24.25
CA ILE A 89 -11.85 -16.53 24.49
C ILE A 89 -11.82 -15.65 25.74
N TYR A 90 -12.07 -14.36 25.55
CA TYR A 90 -12.18 -13.40 26.64
C TYR A 90 -13.64 -13.17 26.97
N THR A 91 -14.06 -13.50 28.21
CA THR A 91 -15.41 -13.24 28.68
C THR A 91 -15.39 -12.03 29.61
N ASN A 92 -16.03 -10.95 29.18
CA ASN A 92 -16.25 -9.75 30.00
C ASN A 92 -17.62 -9.82 30.66
N HIS A 93 -17.62 -9.78 32.00
CA HIS A 93 -18.86 -9.65 32.78
C HIS A 93 -19.02 -8.19 33.21
N THR A 94 -20.04 -7.54 32.70
CA THR A 94 -20.41 -6.19 33.12
C THR A 94 -21.75 -6.29 33.87
N CYS A 95 -21.72 -6.10 35.20
CA CYS A 95 -22.93 -6.04 35.98
C CYS A 95 -23.26 -4.57 36.29
N SER A 96 -24.46 -4.12 35.94
CA SER A 96 -24.99 -2.86 36.44
C SER A 96 -25.56 -3.06 37.83
N SER A 97 -25.64 -2.00 38.66
CA SER A 97 -26.14 -2.03 40.04
C SER A 97 -27.62 -2.45 40.18
N SER A 98 -28.29 -2.77 39.11
CA SER A 98 -29.68 -3.27 39.04
C SER A 98 -29.68 -4.64 38.36
N GLU A 99 -29.34 -5.69 39.08
CA GLU A 99 -29.60 -7.13 38.81
C GLU A 99 -29.43 -7.69 37.37
N GLU A 100 -29.16 -6.88 36.34
CA GLU A 100 -28.85 -7.34 34.99
C GLU A 100 -27.35 -7.40 34.72
N CYS A 101 -26.82 -8.63 34.70
CA CYS A 101 -25.45 -8.89 34.24
C CYS A 101 -25.46 -9.25 32.74
N THR A 102 -24.74 -8.46 31.94
CA THR A 102 -24.49 -8.81 30.53
C THR A 102 -23.13 -9.48 30.40
N CYS A 103 -23.11 -10.66 29.78
CA CYS A 103 -21.90 -11.36 29.41
C CYS A 103 -21.61 -11.10 27.93
N SER A 104 -20.47 -10.54 27.61
CA SER A 104 -19.97 -10.49 26.24
C SER A 104 -18.69 -11.32 26.13
N SER A 105 -18.60 -12.19 25.15
CA SER A 105 -17.38 -12.93 24.84
C SER A 105 -16.75 -12.41 23.56
N THR A 106 -15.45 -12.14 23.59
CA THR A 106 -14.65 -11.82 22.41
C THR A 106 -13.76 -13.02 22.12
N VAL A 107 -13.80 -13.51 20.88
CA VAL A 107 -12.94 -14.59 20.42
C VAL A 107 -11.80 -13.97 19.63
N GLU A 108 -10.58 -14.18 20.12
CA GLU A 108 -9.36 -13.74 19.47
C GLU A 108 -8.65 -14.97 18.87
N THR A 109 -8.44 -14.98 17.56
CA THR A 109 -7.70 -16.03 16.88
C THR A 109 -6.44 -15.47 16.26
N THR A 110 -5.29 -15.96 16.72
CA THR A 110 -3.97 -15.59 16.21
C THR A 110 -3.42 -16.72 15.36
N VAL A 111 -2.98 -16.37 14.14
CA VAL A 111 -2.16 -17.25 13.30
C VAL A 111 -0.76 -16.71 13.19
N SER A 112 0.24 -17.57 13.28
CA SER A 112 1.64 -17.21 13.07
C SER A 112 2.34 -18.25 12.22
N ALA A 113 3.32 -17.80 11.45
CA ALA A 113 4.13 -18.69 10.62
C ALA A 113 5.56 -18.15 10.49
N THR A 114 6.51 -19.08 10.44
CA THR A 114 7.89 -18.83 10.02
C THR A 114 8.13 -19.60 8.73
N VAL A 115 8.61 -18.88 7.71
CA VAL A 115 8.89 -19.44 6.39
C VAL A 115 10.27 -19.04 5.91
N TYR A 116 10.91 -19.90 5.11
CA TYR A 116 12.12 -19.53 4.40
C TYR A 116 12.13 -20.11 2.99
N LEU A 117 12.74 -19.37 2.05
CA LEU A 117 12.93 -19.82 0.68
C LEU A 117 14.37 -20.24 0.48
N ALA A 118 14.57 -21.47 0.05
CA ALA A 118 15.88 -22.03 -0.28
C ALA A 118 16.00 -22.31 -1.79
N TYR A 119 17.17 -21.98 -2.35
CA TYR A 119 17.51 -22.27 -3.73
C TYR A 119 19.00 -22.59 -3.85
N LYS A 120 19.34 -23.72 -4.49
CA LYS A 120 20.72 -24.20 -4.67
C LYS A 120 21.54 -24.20 -3.35
N GLY A 121 20.93 -24.68 -2.27
CA GLY A 121 21.56 -24.78 -0.95
C GLY A 121 21.74 -23.46 -0.19
N ARG A 122 21.19 -22.37 -0.68
CA ARG A 122 21.23 -21.04 -0.02
C ARG A 122 19.82 -20.61 0.39
N ILE A 123 19.70 -20.01 1.57
CA ILE A 123 18.47 -19.33 2.00
C ILE A 123 18.47 -17.95 1.34
N LEU A 124 17.45 -17.68 0.52
CA LEU A 124 17.28 -16.42 -0.18
C LEU A 124 16.32 -15.47 0.55
N TYR A 125 15.46 -16.01 1.39
CA TYR A 125 14.43 -15.27 2.10
C TYR A 125 14.06 -16.01 3.38
N HIS A 126 13.80 -15.26 4.45
CA HIS A 126 13.32 -15.79 5.72
C HIS A 126 12.44 -14.75 6.40
N ARG A 127 11.27 -15.14 6.85
CA ARG A 127 10.31 -14.23 7.51
C ARG A 127 9.45 -14.96 8.52
N SER A 128 9.19 -14.29 9.65
CA SER A 128 8.15 -14.66 10.61
C SER A 128 7.05 -13.63 10.55
N LEU A 129 5.79 -14.08 10.56
CA LEU A 129 4.60 -13.24 10.47
C LEU A 129 3.55 -13.74 11.46
N SER A 130 2.70 -12.84 11.91
CA SER A 130 1.51 -13.16 12.67
C SER A 130 0.38 -12.23 12.30
N ASP A 131 -0.84 -12.70 12.42
CA ASP A 131 -2.06 -11.90 12.30
C ASP A 131 -3.08 -12.33 13.35
N THR A 132 -3.78 -11.37 13.90
CA THR A 132 -4.78 -11.58 14.93
C THR A 132 -6.14 -11.10 14.45
N SER A 133 -7.12 -11.98 14.51
CA SER A 133 -8.51 -11.71 14.13
C SER A 133 -9.42 -11.82 15.33
N TYR A 134 -10.33 -10.87 15.47
CA TYR A 134 -11.38 -10.85 16.49
C TYR A 134 -12.70 -11.45 15.99
N SER A 135 -12.69 -12.05 14.81
CA SER A 135 -13.86 -12.71 14.21
C SER A 135 -13.98 -14.19 14.57
N GLY A 136 -13.02 -14.72 15.33
CA GLY A 136 -12.93 -16.15 15.65
C GLY A 136 -12.42 -17.03 14.51
N PHE A 137 -11.97 -16.45 13.39
CA PHE A 137 -11.44 -17.16 12.23
C PHE A 137 -9.99 -16.78 11.96
N ALA A 138 -9.17 -17.80 11.76
CA ALA A 138 -7.76 -17.64 11.41
C ALA A 138 -7.58 -17.06 10.00
N ASN A 139 -6.80 -15.97 9.90
CA ASN A 139 -6.61 -15.22 8.64
C ASN A 139 -5.37 -15.70 7.87
N TYR A 140 -5.40 -16.91 7.34
CA TYR A 140 -4.32 -17.45 6.51
C TYR A 140 -4.15 -16.72 5.17
N ASP A 141 -5.19 -16.05 4.68
CA ASP A 141 -5.13 -15.24 3.45
C ASP A 141 -4.20 -14.05 3.62
N TYR A 142 -4.20 -13.41 4.79
CA TYR A 142 -3.26 -12.33 5.09
C TYR A 142 -1.82 -12.82 5.06
N LEU A 143 -1.48 -13.89 5.81
CA LEU A 143 -0.13 -14.42 5.85
C LEU A 143 0.36 -14.85 4.47
N ALA A 144 -0.47 -15.57 3.72
CA ALA A 144 -0.11 -16.04 2.38
C ALA A 144 0.13 -14.87 1.42
N ARG A 145 -0.72 -13.84 1.44
CA ARG A 145 -0.58 -12.64 0.60
C ARG A 145 0.70 -11.89 0.92
N GLU A 146 1.01 -11.68 2.19
CA GLU A 146 2.24 -11.01 2.60
C GLU A 146 3.49 -11.75 2.14
N ILE A 147 3.52 -13.09 2.29
CA ILE A 147 4.64 -13.92 1.83
C ILE A 147 4.76 -13.85 0.30
N VAL A 148 3.65 -13.93 -0.42
CA VAL A 148 3.65 -13.86 -1.90
C VAL A 148 4.07 -12.48 -2.38
N ASN A 149 3.61 -11.40 -1.75
CA ASN A 149 4.04 -10.03 -2.06
C ASN A 149 5.56 -9.84 -1.88
N ASP A 150 6.17 -10.47 -0.88
CA ASP A 150 7.62 -10.45 -0.73
C ASP A 150 8.36 -11.19 -1.84
N LEU A 151 7.77 -12.23 -2.39
CA LEU A 151 8.42 -13.16 -3.32
C LEU A 151 8.05 -12.96 -4.80
N VAL A 152 7.07 -12.11 -5.07
CA VAL A 152 6.56 -11.81 -6.42
C VAL A 152 6.52 -10.30 -6.62
N PRO A 153 7.01 -9.78 -7.75
CA PRO A 153 6.80 -8.37 -8.07
C PRO A 153 5.32 -8.04 -8.10
N HIS A 154 4.92 -7.00 -7.39
CA HIS A 154 3.52 -6.65 -7.23
C HIS A 154 3.30 -5.14 -7.26
N THR A 155 2.06 -4.72 -7.54
CA THR A 155 1.69 -3.31 -7.54
C THR A 155 1.28 -2.88 -6.15
N VAL A 156 1.88 -1.79 -5.65
CA VAL A 156 1.46 -1.12 -4.43
C VAL A 156 0.80 0.21 -4.74
N THR A 157 -0.20 0.57 -3.94
CA THR A 157 -0.91 1.85 -4.07
C THR A 157 -0.55 2.73 -2.88
N TYR A 158 -0.18 3.97 -3.17
CA TYR A 158 0.07 4.99 -2.15
C TYR A 158 -0.68 6.27 -2.48
N SER A 159 -0.89 7.12 -1.48
CA SER A 159 -1.67 8.34 -1.63
C SER A 159 -0.80 9.57 -1.51
N VAL A 160 -1.05 10.56 -2.36
CA VAL A 160 -0.52 11.91 -2.25
C VAL A 160 -1.66 12.90 -2.07
N ARG A 161 -1.44 13.96 -1.29
CA ARG A 161 -2.44 15.00 -1.07
C ARG A 161 -2.00 16.30 -1.76
N ILE A 162 -2.84 16.86 -2.60
CA ILE A 162 -2.68 18.19 -3.18
C ILE A 162 -3.45 19.19 -2.32
N LYS A 163 -2.81 20.30 -1.97
CA LYS A 163 -3.39 21.34 -1.11
C LYS A 163 -3.45 22.66 -1.91
N PRO A 164 -4.46 22.83 -2.77
CA PRO A 164 -4.62 24.09 -3.53
C PRO A 164 -4.62 25.29 -2.59
N GLN A 165 -4.03 26.39 -3.03
CA GLN A 165 -4.16 27.64 -2.32
C GLN A 165 -5.62 28.12 -2.39
N ARG A 166 -6.06 28.81 -1.36
CA ARG A 166 -7.42 29.35 -1.33
C ARG A 166 -7.68 30.23 -2.54
N GLY A 167 -8.75 29.95 -3.28
CA GLY A 167 -9.12 30.67 -4.52
C GLY A 167 -8.46 30.13 -5.78
N ASN A 168 -7.66 29.04 -5.72
CA ASN A 168 -7.14 28.37 -6.92
C ASN A 168 -8.00 27.15 -7.27
N ASP A 169 -9.25 27.42 -7.68
CA ASP A 169 -10.24 26.38 -8.01
C ASP A 169 -9.82 25.56 -9.24
N ILE A 170 -9.02 26.14 -10.14
CA ILE A 170 -8.49 25.44 -11.32
C ILE A 170 -7.54 24.31 -10.88
N LEU A 171 -6.69 24.56 -9.88
CA LEU A 171 -5.79 23.53 -9.35
C LEU A 171 -6.56 22.43 -8.61
N GLU A 172 -7.63 22.77 -7.90
CA GLU A 172 -8.50 21.81 -7.26
C GLU A 172 -9.16 20.89 -8.30
N GLN A 173 -9.72 21.46 -9.38
CA GLN A 173 -10.27 20.70 -10.50
C GLN A 173 -9.21 19.83 -11.18
N ALA A 174 -7.97 20.31 -11.31
CA ALA A 174 -6.86 19.54 -11.84
C ALA A 174 -6.56 18.28 -10.99
N ALA A 175 -6.48 18.47 -9.67
CA ALA A 175 -6.25 17.37 -8.73
C ALA A 175 -7.42 16.37 -8.74
N GLU A 176 -8.64 16.86 -8.84
CA GLU A 176 -9.85 16.04 -8.91
C GLU A 176 -9.93 15.23 -10.22
N SER A 177 -9.48 15.79 -11.34
CA SER A 177 -9.33 15.06 -12.61
C SER A 177 -8.34 13.90 -12.47
N CYS A 178 -7.17 14.15 -11.86
CA CYS A 178 -6.20 13.10 -11.57
C CYS A 178 -6.77 12.02 -10.62
N ARG A 179 -7.53 12.40 -9.61
CA ARG A 179 -8.18 11.47 -8.68
C ARG A 179 -9.15 10.53 -9.39
N ARG A 180 -9.82 10.99 -10.44
CA ARG A 180 -10.71 10.20 -11.30
C ARG A 180 -9.98 9.43 -12.41
N GLY A 181 -8.64 9.51 -12.48
CA GLY A 181 -7.83 8.84 -13.51
C GLY A 181 -7.64 9.65 -14.81
N ASP A 182 -8.21 10.85 -14.94
CA ASP A 182 -7.98 11.74 -16.08
C ASP A 182 -6.68 12.56 -15.87
N TRP A 183 -5.56 11.90 -16.08
CA TRP A 183 -4.23 12.49 -15.93
C TRP A 183 -3.92 13.56 -16.99
N SER A 184 -4.50 13.41 -18.20
CA SER A 184 -4.32 14.36 -19.29
C SER A 184 -5.06 15.67 -19.02
N GLY A 185 -6.33 15.57 -18.61
CA GLY A 185 -7.12 16.73 -18.19
C GLY A 185 -6.52 17.41 -16.98
N GLY A 186 -6.11 16.64 -15.98
CA GLY A 186 -5.42 17.16 -14.80
C GLY A 186 -4.15 17.92 -15.14
N LYS A 187 -3.32 17.42 -16.08
CA LYS A 187 -2.11 18.12 -16.56
C LYS A 187 -2.44 19.45 -17.23
N SER A 188 -3.47 19.45 -18.07
CA SER A 188 -3.90 20.67 -18.78
C SER A 188 -4.41 21.73 -17.82
N LEU A 189 -5.24 21.35 -16.86
CA LEU A 189 -5.76 22.25 -15.82
C LEU A 189 -4.65 22.75 -14.87
N ALA A 190 -3.71 21.90 -14.47
CA ALA A 190 -2.58 22.32 -13.64
C ALA A 190 -1.69 23.36 -14.35
N LYS A 191 -1.48 23.21 -15.67
CA LYS A 191 -0.80 24.22 -16.48
C LYS A 191 -1.60 25.50 -16.62
N ALA A 192 -2.92 25.43 -16.79
CA ALA A 192 -3.80 26.61 -16.82
C ALA A 192 -3.79 27.35 -15.48
N SER A 193 -3.78 26.63 -14.36
CA SER A 193 -3.61 27.21 -13.03
C SER A 193 -2.32 28.04 -12.92
N LEU A 194 -1.20 27.58 -13.50
CA LEU A 194 0.06 28.32 -13.49
C LEU A 194 0.05 29.59 -14.37
N GLN A 195 -0.88 29.73 -15.30
CA GLN A 195 -1.06 30.99 -16.06
C GLN A 195 -1.62 32.09 -15.15
N SER A 196 -2.53 31.73 -14.26
CA SER A 196 -3.15 32.69 -13.30
C SER A 196 -2.31 32.80 -12.01
N HIS A 197 -1.63 31.74 -11.61
CA HIS A 197 -0.86 31.62 -10.36
C HIS A 197 0.53 31.04 -10.64
N PRO A 198 1.44 31.82 -11.30
CA PRO A 198 2.72 31.29 -11.80
C PRO A 198 3.68 30.82 -10.69
N ASN A 199 3.47 31.29 -9.47
CA ASN A 199 4.28 30.92 -8.30
C ASN A 199 3.52 30.00 -7.32
N ASP A 200 2.56 29.19 -7.80
CA ASP A 200 1.89 28.20 -6.95
C ASP A 200 2.72 26.90 -6.85
N PRO A 201 3.35 26.61 -5.70
CA PRO A 201 4.17 25.43 -5.54
C PRO A 201 3.36 24.13 -5.63
N GLU A 202 2.06 24.15 -5.26
CA GLU A 202 1.21 22.97 -5.35
C GLU A 202 0.86 22.59 -6.79
N ALA A 203 0.77 23.58 -7.69
CA ALA A 203 0.57 23.32 -9.12
C ALA A 203 1.80 22.62 -9.74
N TYR A 204 3.01 23.07 -9.41
CA TYR A 204 4.24 22.39 -9.80
C TYR A 204 4.34 21.00 -9.16
N TYR A 205 3.96 20.86 -7.89
CA TYR A 205 3.95 19.55 -7.23
C TYR A 205 3.00 18.60 -7.92
N LEU A 206 1.78 19.02 -8.29
CA LEU A 206 0.83 18.19 -9.04
C LEU A 206 1.39 17.78 -10.41
N LEU A 207 2.03 18.70 -11.15
CA LEU A 207 2.68 18.38 -12.42
C LEU A 207 3.82 17.35 -12.24
N GLY A 208 4.57 17.44 -11.15
CA GLY A 208 5.57 16.43 -10.77
C GLY A 208 4.96 15.06 -10.51
N ILE A 209 3.84 15.01 -9.79
CA ILE A 209 3.08 13.78 -9.55
C ILE A 209 2.56 13.17 -10.86
N ILE A 210 2.01 13.98 -11.77
CA ILE A 210 1.54 13.54 -13.09
C ILE A 210 2.71 12.99 -13.92
N ALA A 211 3.85 13.66 -13.93
CA ALA A 211 5.04 13.20 -14.64
C ALA A 211 5.56 11.85 -14.06
N ARG A 212 5.56 11.69 -12.73
CA ARG A 212 5.89 10.43 -12.05
C ARG A 212 4.95 9.31 -12.46
N HIS A 213 3.64 9.56 -12.46
CA HIS A 213 2.64 8.57 -12.89
C HIS A 213 2.91 8.03 -14.30
N HIS A 214 3.43 8.87 -15.20
CA HIS A 214 3.83 8.48 -16.56
C HIS A 214 5.28 7.96 -16.66
N GLY A 215 5.97 7.69 -15.54
CA GLY A 215 7.36 7.22 -15.54
C GLY A 215 8.39 8.29 -16.00
N GLN A 216 7.99 9.54 -16.13
CA GLN A 216 8.84 10.67 -16.58
C GLN A 216 9.61 11.26 -15.38
N TYR A 217 10.43 10.45 -14.72
CA TYR A 217 11.08 10.78 -13.45
C TYR A 217 11.96 12.04 -13.50
N ARG A 218 12.65 12.30 -14.64
CA ARG A 218 13.45 13.52 -14.82
C ARG A 218 12.56 14.76 -14.81
N ALA A 219 11.50 14.78 -15.62
CA ALA A 219 10.55 15.89 -15.63
C ALA A 219 9.83 16.07 -14.28
N SER A 220 9.53 14.97 -13.60
CA SER A 220 8.97 14.98 -12.24
C SER A 220 9.91 15.72 -11.27
N ASN A 221 11.20 15.41 -11.27
CA ASN A 221 12.19 16.07 -10.43
C ASN A 221 12.31 17.56 -10.75
N ASP A 222 12.27 17.96 -12.03
CA ASP A 222 12.30 19.36 -12.44
C ASP A 222 11.10 20.15 -11.86
N TYR A 223 9.91 19.53 -11.87
CA TYR A 223 8.72 20.15 -11.28
C TYR A 223 8.78 20.22 -9.76
N PHE A 224 9.22 19.15 -9.07
CA PHE A 224 9.38 19.19 -7.61
C PHE A 224 10.44 20.19 -7.16
N SER A 225 11.53 20.34 -7.91
CA SER A 225 12.57 21.34 -7.65
C SER A 225 12.02 22.77 -7.78
N ARG A 226 11.17 23.04 -8.77
CA ARG A 226 10.49 24.33 -8.91
C ARG A 226 9.55 24.59 -7.73
N ALA A 227 8.77 23.59 -7.30
CA ALA A 227 7.92 23.71 -6.12
C ALA A 227 8.76 24.04 -4.87
N ALA A 228 9.88 23.35 -4.66
CA ALA A 228 10.79 23.57 -3.54
C ALA A 228 11.47 24.94 -3.58
N ALA A 229 11.80 25.45 -4.77
CA ALA A 229 12.39 26.78 -4.94
C ALA A 229 11.40 27.90 -4.60
N ILE A 230 10.12 27.74 -4.92
CA ILE A 230 9.06 28.71 -4.58
C ILE A 230 8.75 28.68 -3.08
N LYS A 231 8.59 27.48 -2.53
CA LYS A 231 8.30 27.27 -1.11
C LYS A 231 9.11 26.08 -0.58
N PRO A 232 10.19 26.32 0.17
CA PRO A 232 10.95 25.25 0.79
C PRO A 232 10.05 24.36 1.67
N SER A 233 10.06 23.05 1.38
CA SER A 233 9.27 22.08 2.12
C SER A 233 9.91 20.70 1.99
N THR A 234 10.02 19.99 3.11
CA THR A 234 10.51 18.60 3.16
C THR A 234 9.67 17.67 2.28
N ARG A 235 8.40 17.99 2.03
CA ARG A 235 7.51 17.25 1.16
C ARG A 235 8.01 17.25 -0.29
N TYR A 236 8.48 18.38 -0.80
CA TYR A 236 8.93 18.49 -2.18
C TYR A 236 10.33 17.88 -2.38
N THR A 237 11.23 18.08 -1.41
CA THR A 237 12.57 17.48 -1.46
C THR A 237 12.50 15.96 -1.32
N ARG A 238 11.69 15.43 -0.40
CA ARG A 238 11.45 13.99 -0.27
C ARG A 238 10.86 13.40 -1.55
N ALA A 239 9.96 14.12 -2.23
CA ALA A 239 9.41 13.62 -3.49
C ALA A 239 10.47 13.45 -4.60
N ILE A 240 11.55 14.24 -4.60
CA ILE A 240 12.70 14.05 -5.49
C ILE A 240 13.48 12.79 -5.12
N GLU A 241 13.75 12.60 -3.83
CA GLU A 241 14.44 11.42 -3.30
C GLU A 241 13.66 10.14 -3.60
N ASP A 242 12.35 10.17 -3.33
CA ASP A 242 11.43 9.06 -3.61
C ASP A 242 11.45 8.64 -5.09
N ASN A 243 11.59 9.58 -6.03
CA ASN A 243 11.65 9.28 -7.45
C ASN A 243 12.83 8.36 -7.82
N ALA A 244 13.99 8.56 -7.20
CA ALA A 244 15.15 7.70 -7.44
C ALA A 244 14.88 6.27 -6.96
N VAL A 245 14.33 6.14 -5.76
CA VAL A 245 13.99 4.84 -5.14
C VAL A 245 12.89 4.13 -5.93
N ILE A 246 11.80 4.82 -6.28
CA ILE A 246 10.69 4.25 -7.04
C ILE A 246 11.16 3.76 -8.40
N ARG A 247 11.94 4.57 -9.12
CA ARG A 247 12.49 4.21 -10.44
C ARG A 247 13.37 2.95 -10.36
N GLU A 248 14.23 2.86 -9.35
CA GLU A 248 15.08 1.69 -9.15
C GLU A 248 14.24 0.43 -8.88
N LYS A 249 13.27 0.52 -7.97
CA LYS A 249 12.35 -0.58 -7.65
C LYS A 249 11.57 -1.03 -8.88
N GLU A 250 11.01 -0.12 -9.66
CA GLU A 250 10.28 -0.47 -10.89
C GLU A 250 11.18 -1.15 -11.93
N ASN A 251 12.43 -0.68 -12.09
CA ASN A 251 13.38 -1.29 -13.01
C ASN A 251 13.73 -2.73 -12.58
N LEU A 252 13.96 -2.95 -11.29
CA LEU A 252 14.21 -4.29 -10.75
C LEU A 252 13.00 -5.20 -10.93
N ALA A 253 11.81 -4.73 -10.61
CA ALA A 253 10.58 -5.50 -10.75
C ALA A 253 10.32 -5.86 -12.22
N ARG A 254 10.50 -4.93 -13.15
CA ARG A 254 10.38 -5.20 -14.60
C ARG A 254 11.41 -6.22 -15.08
N ALA A 255 12.66 -6.14 -14.60
CA ALA A 255 13.68 -7.13 -14.92
C ALA A 255 13.32 -8.54 -14.42
N GLN A 256 12.70 -8.64 -13.25
CA GLN A 256 12.20 -9.92 -12.70
C GLN A 256 11.03 -10.48 -13.51
N LEU A 257 10.14 -9.61 -14.03
CA LEU A 257 8.97 -10.01 -14.81
C LEU A 257 9.32 -10.43 -16.25
N ASN A 258 10.37 -9.85 -16.83
CA ASN A 258 10.75 -10.06 -18.23
C ASN A 258 11.83 -11.14 -18.42
N GLY A 259 12.42 -11.60 -17.32
CA GLY A 259 13.56 -12.49 -17.34
C GLY A 259 13.43 -13.86 -17.20
#